data_a3e9ca2730adb4372cebc55f1e28eb9b
#
_entry.id   a3e9ca2730adb4372cebc55f1e28eb9b
#
_cell.length_a   1.000
_cell.length_b   1.000
_cell.length_c   1.000
_cell.angle_alpha   90.00
_cell.angle_beta   90.00
_cell.angle_gamma   90.00
#
_symmetry.space_group_name_H-M   'P 1'
#
loop_
_entity.id
_entity.type
_entity.pdbx_description
1 polymer ?
#
loop_
_entity_poly.entity_id
_entity_poly.type
_entity_poly.pdbx_seq_one_letter_code
_entity_poly.pdbx_strand_id
1 'polypeptide(L)'
;MDMIHRLRRKFLILAFAAVVLILAGALGLINGITYMKMRSEVNTLLTAIVQNDGIMPSHQPGTSTESWLSDPEWYNDTPEFAHQTRYFSVIMDESGKIRRLNLSNISAFNELQALEIARSLADQAQPQGLFKNKRASYCYSVTPRNDGGKLVVVMDCTRDVGAVDAFMRYSLRFGLVCVLLYMLVLMFLSNYAIRPFVENVASQKRFITNAGHELKTPIAIISANAEALELISGKSQWTDNILFQVKRVTRLINELIMLAKMGEKNERELKKETMDISHTFTEVVQSFAPVVEGEKKKLVTEIQPDLLAESDPKYLYEIFTILLDNAAKYCDDGGTIRARLETHGKQGFRAQVSNDYKNGAGVDYSHFFERFYRGDESHNSKKAGYGIGLSMAEEATRLLGGKIQVEYKDGVITFGVTF
;
A
#
# COMPACT_ATOMS: atom_id res chain seq x y z
N MET A 1 11.61 -15.31 3.56
CA MET A 1 10.38 -15.25 4.38
C MET A 1 9.87 -13.82 4.62
N ASP A 2 10.74 -12.86 4.90
CA ASP A 2 10.35 -11.46 5.16
C ASP A 2 9.61 -10.76 4.02
N MET A 3 10.01 -10.97 2.77
CA MET A 3 9.35 -10.34 1.62
C MET A 3 7.89 -10.79 1.47
N ILE A 4 7.62 -12.08 1.69
CA ILE A 4 6.27 -12.65 1.61
C ILE A 4 5.40 -12.14 2.77
N HIS A 5 5.96 -12.05 3.99
CA HIS A 5 5.27 -11.48 5.13
C HIS A 5 4.98 -9.99 4.94
N ARG A 6 5.90 -9.22 4.34
CA ARG A 6 5.69 -7.80 3.99
C ARG A 6 4.61 -7.63 2.91
N LEU A 7 4.64 -8.47 1.87
CA LEU A 7 3.62 -8.45 0.81
C LEU A 7 2.23 -8.79 1.37
N ARG A 8 2.15 -9.84 2.19
CA ARG A 8 0.92 -10.23 2.87
C ARG A 8 0.37 -9.12 3.76
N ARG A 9 1.23 -8.49 4.56
CA ARG A 9 0.84 -7.36 5.43
C ARG A 9 0.33 -6.17 4.61
N LYS A 10 1.02 -5.80 3.53
CA LYS A 10 0.58 -4.72 2.64
C LYS A 10 -0.77 -5.04 1.99
N PHE A 11 -0.95 -6.27 1.50
CA PHE A 11 -2.21 -6.71 0.91
C PHE A 11 -3.36 -6.67 1.93
N LEU A 12 -3.16 -7.19 3.15
CA LEU A 12 -4.16 -7.17 4.22
C LEU A 12 -4.54 -5.73 4.62
N ILE A 13 -3.56 -4.83 4.74
CA ILE A 13 -3.81 -3.42 5.08
C ILE A 13 -4.61 -2.75 3.96
N LEU A 14 -4.25 -2.96 2.69
CA LEU A 14 -4.94 -2.35 1.55
C LEU A 14 -6.38 -2.85 1.43
N ALA A 15 -6.59 -4.16 1.56
CA ALA A 15 -7.91 -4.78 1.51
C ALA A 15 -8.80 -4.32 2.69
N PHE A 16 -8.23 -4.21 3.89
CA PHE A 16 -8.91 -3.67 5.07
C PHE A 16 -9.34 -2.21 4.85
N ALA A 17 -8.41 -1.36 4.41
CA ALA A 17 -8.69 0.05 4.15
C ALA A 17 -9.81 0.23 3.09
N ALA A 18 -9.77 -0.57 2.02
CA ALA A 18 -10.79 -0.53 0.97
C ALA A 18 -12.19 -0.87 1.50
N VAL A 19 -12.32 -1.93 2.31
CA VAL A 19 -13.62 -2.34 2.86
C VAL A 19 -14.13 -1.35 3.90
N VAL A 20 -13.27 -0.83 4.77
CA VAL A 20 -13.65 0.20 5.73
C VAL A 20 -14.17 1.45 5.00
N LEU A 21 -13.51 1.88 3.93
CA LEU A 21 -13.93 3.04 3.14
C LEU A 21 -15.29 2.82 2.47
N ILE A 22 -15.50 1.65 1.85
CA ILE A 22 -16.77 1.30 1.20
C ILE A 22 -17.91 1.24 2.22
N LEU A 23 -17.71 0.56 3.36
CA LEU A 23 -18.71 0.45 4.42
C LEU A 23 -19.02 1.81 5.05
N ALA A 24 -18.01 2.63 5.32
CA ALA A 24 -18.21 3.98 5.86
C ALA A 24 -19.00 4.85 4.89
N GLY A 25 -18.71 4.78 3.59
CA GLY A 25 -19.48 5.48 2.56
C GLY A 25 -20.92 5.01 2.47
N ALA A 26 -21.15 3.70 2.42
CA ALA A 26 -22.48 3.11 2.35
C ALA A 26 -23.33 3.44 3.60
N LEU A 27 -22.77 3.24 4.80
CA LEU A 27 -23.46 3.54 6.05
C LEU A 27 -23.70 5.05 6.21
N GLY A 28 -22.73 5.89 5.82
CA GLY A 28 -22.89 7.34 5.82
C GLY A 28 -24.02 7.79 4.90
N LEU A 29 -24.11 7.23 3.70
CA LEU A 29 -25.15 7.54 2.73
C LEU A 29 -26.55 7.09 3.23
N ILE A 30 -26.68 5.85 3.71
CA ILE A 30 -27.95 5.32 4.23
C ILE A 30 -28.41 6.12 5.45
N ASN A 31 -27.53 6.38 6.42
CA ASN A 31 -27.89 7.18 7.61
C ASN A 31 -28.22 8.63 7.23
N GLY A 32 -27.50 9.22 6.26
CA GLY A 32 -27.78 10.55 5.74
C GLY A 32 -29.15 10.64 5.07
N ILE A 33 -29.48 9.68 4.21
CA ILE A 33 -30.82 9.61 3.57
C ILE A 33 -31.92 9.46 4.63
N THR A 34 -31.75 8.56 5.60
CA THR A 34 -32.73 8.34 6.68
C THR A 34 -32.95 9.62 7.50
N TYR A 35 -31.87 10.33 7.84
CA TYR A 35 -31.99 11.62 8.55
C TYR A 35 -32.68 12.69 7.71
N MET A 36 -32.34 12.83 6.43
CA MET A 36 -32.97 13.78 5.52
C MET A 36 -34.43 13.49 5.31
N LYS A 37 -34.82 12.21 5.18
CA LYS A 37 -36.19 11.76 5.06
C LYS A 37 -37.02 12.15 6.30
N MET A 38 -36.53 11.81 7.51
CA MET A 38 -37.15 12.19 8.76
C MET A 38 -37.37 13.73 8.85
N ARG A 39 -36.34 14.50 8.54
CA ARG A 39 -36.42 15.97 8.56
C ARG A 39 -37.44 16.51 7.56
N SER A 40 -37.53 15.92 6.37
CA SER A 40 -38.53 16.27 5.35
C SER A 40 -39.96 15.99 5.83
N GLU A 41 -40.18 14.82 6.40
CA GLU A 41 -41.49 14.43 6.94
C GLU A 41 -41.96 15.37 8.07
N VAL A 42 -41.07 15.63 9.04
CA VAL A 42 -41.35 16.58 10.14
C VAL A 42 -41.65 17.99 9.61
N ASN A 43 -40.89 18.47 8.64
CA ASN A 43 -41.12 19.79 8.05
C ASN A 43 -42.45 19.85 7.29
N THR A 44 -42.84 18.80 6.58
CA THR A 44 -44.13 18.72 5.88
C THR A 44 -45.28 18.80 6.86
N LEU A 45 -45.22 18.07 7.97
CA LEU A 45 -46.24 18.12 9.02
C LEU A 45 -46.32 19.50 9.69
N LEU A 46 -45.19 20.09 10.05
CA LEU A 46 -45.17 21.45 10.61
C LEU A 46 -45.79 22.46 9.65
N THR A 47 -45.44 22.36 8.36
CA THR A 47 -45.97 23.27 7.33
C THR A 47 -47.49 23.10 7.18
N ALA A 48 -48.00 21.87 7.19
CA ALA A 48 -49.43 21.60 7.13
C ALA A 48 -50.21 22.23 8.32
N ILE A 49 -49.65 22.11 9.54
CA ILE A 49 -50.23 22.74 10.73
C ILE A 49 -50.19 24.27 10.64
N VAL A 50 -49.10 24.84 10.15
CA VAL A 50 -48.93 26.29 9.97
C VAL A 50 -49.90 26.82 8.93
N GLN A 51 -50.06 26.17 7.78
CA GLN A 51 -50.99 26.58 6.71
C GLN A 51 -52.42 26.49 7.13
N ASN A 52 -52.77 25.62 8.08
CA ASN A 52 -54.10 25.47 8.63
C ASN A 52 -54.27 26.20 9.98
N ASP A 53 -53.59 27.35 10.12
CA ASP A 53 -53.80 28.30 11.24
C ASP A 53 -53.50 27.68 12.62
N GLY A 54 -52.51 26.79 12.69
CA GLY A 54 -52.08 26.12 13.91
C GLY A 54 -52.95 24.93 14.35
N ILE A 55 -53.76 24.39 13.45
CA ILE A 55 -54.57 23.20 13.66
C ILE A 55 -54.17 22.12 12.66
N MET A 56 -54.02 20.89 13.09
CA MET A 56 -53.74 19.77 12.20
C MET A 56 -54.93 19.54 11.28
N PRO A 57 -54.77 19.53 9.95
CA PRO A 57 -55.87 19.24 9.05
C PRO A 57 -56.33 17.79 9.24
N SER A 58 -57.68 17.61 9.32
CA SER A 58 -58.32 16.31 9.56
C SER A 58 -58.35 15.40 8.33
N HIS A 59 -58.04 15.94 7.16
CA HIS A 59 -57.95 15.19 5.91
C HIS A 59 -57.01 15.91 4.94
N GLN A 60 -55.99 15.24 4.41
CA GLN A 60 -55.30 15.73 3.23
C GLN A 60 -55.81 14.94 2.04
N PRO A 61 -56.49 15.57 1.07
CA PRO A 61 -56.73 14.92 -0.21
C PRO A 61 -55.38 14.69 -0.87
N GLY A 62 -55.14 13.47 -1.36
CA GLY A 62 -53.88 13.06 -1.98
C GLY A 62 -53.39 14.04 -3.03
N THR A 63 -52.33 14.73 -2.78
CA THR A 63 -51.53 15.34 -3.79
C THR A 63 -50.54 14.25 -4.28
N SER A 64 -51.01 13.50 -5.27
CA SER A 64 -50.18 12.60 -6.05
C SER A 64 -49.12 13.40 -6.80
N THR A 65 -47.94 13.54 -6.21
CA THR A 65 -46.75 13.85 -6.94
C THR A 65 -45.87 12.60 -6.90
N GLU A 66 -45.89 11.88 -7.99
CA GLU A 66 -45.05 10.72 -8.26
C GLU A 66 -43.58 11.10 -8.12
N SER A 67 -43.01 10.77 -6.99
CA SER A 67 -41.58 10.67 -6.83
C SER A 67 -41.27 9.37 -6.09
N TRP A 68 -40.62 8.42 -6.76
CA TRP A 68 -40.23 7.12 -6.21
C TRP A 68 -39.35 7.23 -4.94
N LEU A 69 -38.85 8.43 -4.63
CA LEU A 69 -38.09 8.77 -3.42
C LEU A 69 -38.93 9.40 -2.30
N SER A 70 -40.20 9.76 -2.57
CA SER A 70 -41.04 10.48 -1.65
C SER A 70 -42.40 9.79 -1.54
N ASP A 71 -42.41 8.53 -1.12
CA ASP A 71 -43.69 7.90 -0.85
C ASP A 71 -43.82 7.49 0.62
N PRO A 72 -44.76 8.11 1.33
CA PRO A 72 -45.44 7.45 2.40
C PRO A 72 -46.96 7.57 2.22
N GLU A 73 -47.49 7.03 1.09
CA GLU A 73 -48.97 6.98 0.87
C GLU A 73 -49.71 6.26 2.00
N TRP A 74 -49.10 5.30 2.67
CA TRP A 74 -49.72 4.57 3.77
C TRP A 74 -49.80 5.34 5.10
N TYR A 75 -49.03 6.44 5.23
CA TYR A 75 -48.87 7.14 6.50
C TYR A 75 -49.93 8.24 6.73
N ASN A 76 -50.47 8.84 5.67
CA ASN A 76 -51.32 10.01 5.75
C ASN A 76 -52.83 9.71 5.59
N ASP A 77 -53.21 8.48 5.30
CA ASP A 77 -54.56 8.13 4.88
C ASP A 77 -55.46 7.59 6.02
N THR A 78 -54.93 7.59 7.25
CA THR A 78 -55.74 7.13 8.39
C THR A 78 -56.37 8.33 9.11
N PRO A 79 -57.69 8.30 9.38
CA PRO A 79 -58.40 9.35 10.15
C PRO A 79 -57.75 9.60 11.53
N GLU A 80 -57.09 8.59 12.07
CA GLU A 80 -56.41 8.63 13.37
C GLU A 80 -55.07 9.44 13.35
N PHE A 81 -54.53 9.72 12.18
CA PHE A 81 -53.22 10.37 12.06
C PHE A 81 -53.20 11.78 12.69
N ALA A 82 -54.28 12.56 12.48
CA ALA A 82 -54.42 13.88 13.07
C ALA A 82 -54.42 13.84 14.61
N HIS A 83 -54.95 12.76 15.21
CA HIS A 83 -54.98 12.55 16.66
C HIS A 83 -53.69 11.97 17.23
N GLN A 84 -52.88 11.31 16.41
CA GLN A 84 -51.59 10.76 16.83
C GLN A 84 -50.48 11.81 16.86
N THR A 85 -50.61 12.90 16.08
CA THR A 85 -49.62 13.98 16.03
C THR A 85 -49.75 14.85 17.29
N ARG A 86 -48.72 14.83 18.12
CA ARG A 86 -48.65 15.59 19.37
C ARG A 86 -48.06 16.97 19.11
N TYR A 87 -48.83 18.00 19.20
CA TYR A 87 -48.41 19.37 18.98
C TYR A 87 -49.18 20.35 19.83
N PHE A 88 -48.61 21.57 19.97
CA PHE A 88 -49.36 22.73 20.42
C PHE A 88 -49.10 23.93 19.49
N SER A 89 -50.01 24.85 19.46
CA SER A 89 -49.87 26.09 18.72
C SER A 89 -50.29 27.31 19.53
N VAL A 90 -49.58 28.43 19.33
CA VAL A 90 -49.80 29.69 20.00
C VAL A 90 -49.84 30.79 18.94
N ILE A 91 -50.92 31.56 18.94
CA ILE A 91 -51.05 32.78 18.14
C ILE A 91 -50.82 33.97 19.05
N MET A 92 -49.88 34.82 18.70
CA MET A 92 -49.56 36.05 19.41
C MET A 92 -49.78 37.26 18.48
N ASP A 93 -50.23 38.39 19.03
CA ASP A 93 -50.29 39.66 18.30
C ASP A 93 -48.93 40.37 18.28
N GLU A 94 -48.85 41.53 17.61
CA GLU A 94 -47.62 42.37 17.53
C GLU A 94 -47.06 42.74 18.91
N SER A 95 -47.90 42.88 19.92
CA SER A 95 -47.51 43.25 21.29
C SER A 95 -47.04 42.03 22.10
N GLY A 96 -47.05 40.80 21.51
CA GLY A 96 -46.72 39.55 22.20
C GLY A 96 -47.86 39.04 23.10
N LYS A 97 -49.07 39.64 23.03
CA LYS A 97 -50.24 39.17 23.75
C LYS A 97 -50.88 37.97 23.04
N ILE A 98 -51.26 36.97 23.81
CA ILE A 98 -51.81 35.71 23.31
C ILE A 98 -53.22 35.88 22.83
N ARG A 99 -53.47 35.55 21.56
CA ARG A 99 -54.81 35.52 20.98
C ARG A 99 -55.47 34.15 21.05
N ARG A 100 -54.70 33.10 20.79
CA ARG A 100 -55.17 31.71 20.82
C ARG A 100 -54.05 30.75 21.26
N LEU A 101 -54.47 29.82 22.13
CA LEU A 101 -53.63 28.73 22.57
C LEU A 101 -54.34 27.41 22.28
N ASN A 102 -53.73 26.49 21.59
CA ASN A 102 -54.24 25.14 21.33
C ASN A 102 -53.33 24.10 21.95
N LEU A 103 -53.79 23.41 22.98
CA LEU A 103 -53.11 22.32 23.69
C LEU A 103 -53.82 20.98 23.56
N SER A 104 -54.85 20.89 22.69
CA SER A 104 -55.72 19.72 22.63
C SER A 104 -55.01 18.41 22.31
N ASN A 105 -53.90 18.49 21.58
CA ASN A 105 -53.19 17.30 21.10
C ASN A 105 -51.87 17.00 21.87
N ILE A 106 -51.59 17.69 22.97
CA ILE A 106 -50.36 17.46 23.73
C ILE A 106 -50.63 17.58 25.23
N SER A 107 -50.20 16.61 26.00
CA SER A 107 -50.31 16.60 27.45
C SER A 107 -49.01 16.88 28.19
N ALA A 108 -47.90 17.02 27.42
CA ALA A 108 -46.55 17.18 27.99
C ALA A 108 -46.32 18.59 28.57
N PHE A 109 -47.16 19.58 28.21
CA PHE A 109 -47.02 20.96 28.63
C PHE A 109 -48.36 21.46 29.25
N ASN A 110 -48.23 22.21 30.34
CA ASN A 110 -49.33 23.03 30.83
C ASN A 110 -49.34 24.39 30.11
N GLU A 111 -50.41 25.20 30.30
CA GLU A 111 -50.56 26.52 29.64
C GLU A 111 -49.33 27.42 29.87
N LEU A 112 -48.87 27.54 31.11
CA LEU A 112 -47.75 28.40 31.47
C LEU A 112 -46.48 28.00 30.75
N GLN A 113 -46.16 26.70 30.71
CA GLN A 113 -44.97 26.18 30.04
C GLN A 113 -45.03 26.36 28.53
N ALA A 114 -46.20 26.12 27.91
CA ALA A 114 -46.38 26.29 26.49
C ALA A 114 -46.19 27.75 26.08
N LEU A 115 -46.68 28.68 26.89
CA LEU A 115 -46.57 30.12 26.66
C LEU A 115 -45.13 30.62 26.84
N GLU A 116 -44.42 30.12 27.84
CA GLU A 116 -43.01 30.44 28.09
C GLU A 116 -42.14 29.96 26.90
N ILE A 117 -42.34 28.74 26.47
CA ILE A 117 -41.64 28.18 25.31
C ILE A 117 -41.98 28.97 24.04
N ALA A 118 -43.27 29.25 23.79
CA ALA A 118 -43.64 29.97 22.58
C ALA A 118 -43.04 31.38 22.54
N ARG A 119 -43.00 32.11 23.66
CA ARG A 119 -42.33 33.42 23.74
C ARG A 119 -40.82 33.29 23.47
N SER A 120 -40.16 32.35 24.15
CA SER A 120 -38.73 32.09 23.95
C SER A 120 -38.39 31.76 22.49
N LEU A 121 -39.24 31.00 21.78
CA LEU A 121 -39.06 30.65 20.38
C LEU A 121 -39.35 31.82 19.44
N ALA A 122 -40.39 32.65 19.76
CA ALA A 122 -40.76 33.81 18.97
C ALA A 122 -39.64 34.88 18.90
N ASP A 123 -38.75 34.91 19.92
CA ASP A 123 -37.65 35.85 19.99
C ASP A 123 -36.36 35.27 19.36
N GLN A 124 -36.35 34.01 18.90
CA GLN A 124 -35.20 33.42 18.23
C GLN A 124 -35.09 33.87 16.78
N ALA A 125 -33.85 34.03 16.32
CA ALA A 125 -33.54 34.42 14.94
C ALA A 125 -33.90 33.33 13.90
N GLN A 126 -34.02 32.08 14.31
CA GLN A 126 -34.34 30.97 13.41
C GLN A 126 -35.84 30.67 13.39
N PRO A 127 -36.48 30.73 12.21
CA PRO A 127 -37.91 30.50 12.08
C PRO A 127 -38.34 29.04 12.26
N GLN A 128 -37.41 28.09 12.17
CA GLN A 128 -37.66 26.66 12.37
C GLN A 128 -36.47 26.01 13.03
N GLY A 129 -36.71 25.01 13.88
CA GLY A 129 -35.62 24.30 14.54
C GLY A 129 -36.07 23.09 15.34
N LEU A 130 -35.12 22.50 16.04
CA LEU A 130 -35.30 21.39 16.95
C LEU A 130 -34.74 21.76 18.32
N PHE A 131 -35.50 21.51 19.37
CA PHE A 131 -34.98 21.66 20.73
C PHE A 131 -35.30 20.43 21.58
N LYS A 132 -34.55 20.25 22.64
CA LYS A 132 -34.78 19.18 23.61
C LYS A 132 -35.32 19.76 24.91
N ASN A 133 -36.39 19.15 25.41
CA ASN A 133 -36.90 19.41 26.74
C ASN A 133 -36.92 18.10 27.51
N LYS A 134 -36.14 18.02 28.60
CA LYS A 134 -35.89 16.78 29.36
C LYS A 134 -35.40 15.64 28.45
N ARG A 135 -36.17 14.62 28.19
CA ARG A 135 -35.86 13.45 27.34
C ARG A 135 -36.56 13.45 26.00
N ALA A 136 -37.41 14.47 25.75
CA ALA A 136 -38.17 14.58 24.51
C ALA A 136 -37.53 15.59 23.55
N SER A 137 -37.70 15.35 22.27
CA SER A 137 -37.25 16.20 21.16
C SER A 137 -38.46 16.86 20.52
N TYR A 138 -38.42 18.17 20.38
CA TYR A 138 -39.48 18.97 19.81
C TYR A 138 -38.99 19.74 18.61
N CYS A 139 -39.78 19.75 17.54
CA CYS A 139 -39.57 20.58 16.37
C CYS A 139 -40.51 21.77 16.43
N TYR A 140 -40.03 22.94 16.02
CA TYR A 140 -40.85 24.14 16.04
C TYR A 140 -40.82 24.90 14.72
N SER A 141 -41.88 25.66 14.47
CA SER A 141 -41.94 26.64 13.42
C SER A 141 -42.55 27.94 13.95
N VAL A 142 -41.92 29.07 13.65
CA VAL A 142 -42.40 30.43 13.96
C VAL A 142 -42.67 31.12 12.64
N THR A 143 -43.92 31.45 12.38
CA THR A 143 -44.36 32.05 11.12
C THR A 143 -45.01 33.40 11.37
N PRO A 144 -44.59 34.49 10.71
CA PRO A 144 -45.25 35.78 10.78
C PRO A 144 -46.63 35.68 10.13
N ARG A 145 -47.58 36.42 10.68
CA ARG A 145 -48.95 36.51 10.18
C ARG A 145 -49.19 37.87 9.52
N ASN A 146 -50.19 37.95 8.64
CA ASN A 146 -50.52 39.16 7.92
C ASN A 146 -51.03 40.29 8.83
N ASP A 147 -51.45 39.94 10.07
CA ASP A 147 -51.91 40.89 11.08
C ASP A 147 -50.81 41.40 12.01
N GLY A 148 -49.53 41.26 11.60
CA GLY A 148 -48.36 41.65 12.37
C GLY A 148 -48.01 40.72 13.53
N GLY A 149 -48.84 39.73 13.83
CA GLY A 149 -48.61 38.74 14.86
C GLY A 149 -47.70 37.57 14.41
N LYS A 150 -47.50 36.60 15.32
CA LYS A 150 -46.73 35.39 15.06
C LYS A 150 -47.56 34.14 15.41
N LEU A 151 -47.45 33.13 14.58
CA LEU A 151 -47.88 31.77 14.87
C LEU A 151 -46.66 30.92 15.25
N VAL A 152 -46.68 30.36 16.45
CA VAL A 152 -45.68 29.40 16.93
C VAL A 152 -46.33 28.03 17.00
N VAL A 153 -45.76 27.07 16.30
CA VAL A 153 -46.17 25.67 16.33
C VAL A 153 -45.02 24.85 16.90
N VAL A 154 -45.30 24.00 17.87
CA VAL A 154 -44.34 23.06 18.48
C VAL A 154 -44.91 21.67 18.40
N MET A 155 -44.17 20.75 17.80
CA MET A 155 -44.56 19.36 17.58
C MET A 155 -43.55 18.40 18.27
N ASP A 156 -44.06 17.37 18.90
CA ASP A 156 -43.28 16.31 19.52
C ASP A 156 -42.75 15.35 18.41
N CYS A 157 -41.46 15.41 18.14
CA CYS A 157 -40.78 14.54 17.20
C CYS A 157 -39.85 13.52 17.89
N THR A 158 -40.12 13.24 19.17
CA THR A 158 -39.28 12.32 19.97
C THR A 158 -39.22 10.93 19.36
N ARG A 159 -40.33 10.43 18.82
CA ARG A 159 -40.37 9.11 18.17
C ARG A 159 -39.55 9.07 16.92
N ASP A 160 -39.62 10.10 16.08
CA ASP A 160 -38.95 10.15 14.78
C ASP A 160 -37.42 10.32 14.96
N VAL A 161 -37.01 11.25 15.81
CA VAL A 161 -35.63 11.45 16.20
C VAL A 161 -35.08 10.18 16.88
N GLY A 162 -35.84 9.57 17.78
CA GLY A 162 -35.48 8.34 18.46
C GLY A 162 -35.31 7.15 17.52
N ALA A 163 -36.15 7.05 16.49
CA ALA A 163 -36.04 6.01 15.46
C ALA A 163 -34.77 6.17 14.62
N VAL A 164 -34.44 7.39 14.20
CA VAL A 164 -33.19 7.69 13.47
C VAL A 164 -31.94 7.40 14.33
N ASP A 165 -31.97 7.85 15.59
CA ASP A 165 -30.87 7.56 16.54
C ASP A 165 -30.71 6.06 16.79
N ALA A 166 -31.78 5.31 16.91
CA ALA A 166 -31.76 3.86 17.06
C ALA A 166 -31.19 3.20 15.80
N PHE A 167 -31.70 3.59 14.63
CA PHE A 167 -31.19 3.09 13.35
C PHE A 167 -29.68 3.36 13.18
N MET A 168 -29.21 4.57 13.49
CA MET A 168 -27.82 4.94 13.42
C MET A 168 -26.95 4.07 14.35
N ARG A 169 -27.41 3.83 15.59
CA ARG A 169 -26.69 2.92 16.51
C ARG A 169 -26.65 1.47 16.00
N TYR A 170 -27.76 0.97 15.45
CA TYR A 170 -27.79 -0.40 14.93
C TYR A 170 -26.94 -0.55 13.66
N SER A 171 -27.01 0.41 12.73
CA SER A 171 -26.23 0.40 11.51
C SER A 171 -24.71 0.45 11.81
N LEU A 172 -24.29 1.24 12.80
CA LEU A 172 -22.90 1.31 13.22
C LEU A 172 -22.42 -0.01 13.84
N ARG A 173 -23.23 -0.62 14.72
CA ARG A 173 -22.91 -1.93 15.29
C ARG A 173 -22.83 -3.02 14.23
N PHE A 174 -23.77 -3.03 13.30
CA PHE A 174 -23.77 -3.96 12.17
C PHE A 174 -22.53 -3.78 11.31
N GLY A 175 -22.15 -2.55 10.97
CA GLY A 175 -20.93 -2.26 10.24
C GLY A 175 -19.68 -2.76 10.95
N LEU A 176 -19.58 -2.58 12.28
CA LEU A 176 -18.46 -3.11 13.07
C LEU A 176 -18.38 -4.64 13.00
N VAL A 177 -19.53 -5.34 13.13
CA VAL A 177 -19.57 -6.81 13.01
C VAL A 177 -19.15 -7.27 11.63
N CYS A 178 -19.61 -6.59 10.57
CA CYS A 178 -19.20 -6.89 9.19
C CYS A 178 -17.70 -6.73 8.98
N VAL A 179 -17.08 -5.65 9.52
CA VAL A 179 -15.62 -5.44 9.44
C VAL A 179 -14.86 -6.55 10.16
N LEU A 180 -15.29 -6.94 11.36
CA LEU A 180 -14.63 -8.02 12.12
C LEU A 180 -14.74 -9.36 11.40
N LEU A 181 -15.92 -9.71 10.88
CA LEU A 181 -16.13 -10.94 10.12
C LEU A 181 -15.30 -10.96 8.84
N TYR A 182 -15.25 -9.86 8.11
CA TYR A 182 -14.45 -9.73 6.92
C TYR A 182 -12.95 -9.88 7.22
N MET A 183 -12.45 -9.29 8.32
CA MET A 183 -11.06 -9.46 8.75
C MET A 183 -10.73 -10.92 9.05
N LEU A 184 -11.64 -11.64 9.69
CA LEU A 184 -11.47 -13.06 9.98
C LEU A 184 -11.39 -13.89 8.69
N VAL A 185 -12.29 -13.64 7.73
CA VAL A 185 -12.29 -14.30 6.42
C VAL A 185 -11.01 -13.97 5.64
N LEU A 186 -10.59 -12.71 5.61
CA LEU A 186 -9.34 -12.30 4.95
C LEU A 186 -8.11 -12.96 5.56
N MET A 187 -8.04 -13.07 6.88
CA MET A 187 -6.93 -13.73 7.57
C MET A 187 -6.83 -15.20 7.18
N PHE A 188 -7.97 -15.89 7.08
CA PHE A 188 -8.04 -17.29 6.66
C PHE A 188 -7.70 -17.45 5.18
N LEU A 189 -8.31 -16.65 4.31
CA LEU A 189 -8.13 -16.72 2.86
C LEU A 189 -6.73 -16.33 2.41
N SER A 190 -6.10 -15.37 3.11
CA SER A 190 -4.73 -14.92 2.84
C SER A 190 -3.71 -16.05 3.00
N ASN A 191 -3.90 -16.95 3.98
CA ASN A 191 -3.03 -18.10 4.14
C ASN A 191 -3.20 -19.10 2.98
N TYR A 192 -4.42 -19.32 2.55
CA TYR A 192 -4.74 -20.25 1.48
C TYR A 192 -4.25 -19.75 0.10
N ALA A 193 -4.45 -18.46 -0.20
CA ALA A 193 -4.09 -17.87 -1.49
C ALA A 193 -2.57 -17.69 -1.68
N ILE A 194 -1.82 -17.40 -0.62
CA ILE A 194 -0.39 -17.12 -0.72
C ILE A 194 0.47 -18.39 -0.67
N ARG A 195 0.01 -19.44 0.00
CA ARG A 195 0.74 -20.70 0.14
C ARG A 195 1.19 -21.32 -1.19
N PRO A 196 0.35 -21.50 -2.22
CA PRO A 196 0.78 -22.06 -3.50
C PRO A 196 1.82 -21.20 -4.22
N PHE A 197 1.79 -19.90 -4.03
CA PHE A 197 2.80 -18.99 -4.61
C PHE A 197 4.18 -19.23 -3.99
N VAL A 198 4.23 -19.38 -2.65
CA VAL A 198 5.46 -19.67 -1.91
C VAL A 198 6.01 -21.04 -2.30
N GLU A 199 5.16 -22.06 -2.35
CA GLU A 199 5.53 -23.42 -2.73
C GLU A 199 6.05 -23.48 -4.17
N ASN A 200 5.45 -22.71 -5.09
CA ASN A 200 5.88 -22.66 -6.50
C ASN A 200 7.26 -22.02 -6.65
N VAL A 201 7.51 -20.89 -5.98
CA VAL A 201 8.83 -20.24 -5.97
C VAL A 201 9.90 -21.16 -5.37
N ALA A 202 9.61 -21.83 -4.25
CA ALA A 202 10.53 -22.78 -3.63
C ALA A 202 10.78 -24.01 -4.53
N SER A 203 9.77 -24.52 -5.22
CA SER A 203 9.89 -25.62 -6.18
C SER A 203 10.75 -25.23 -7.38
N GLN A 204 10.53 -24.04 -7.94
CA GLN A 204 11.34 -23.53 -9.06
C GLN A 204 12.82 -23.41 -8.69
N LYS A 205 13.12 -22.93 -7.49
CA LYS A 205 14.52 -22.82 -7.00
C LYS A 205 15.15 -24.20 -6.82
N ARG A 206 14.44 -25.14 -6.20
CA ARG A 206 14.91 -26.54 -6.06
C ARG A 206 15.15 -27.19 -7.40
N PHE A 207 14.28 -26.97 -8.39
CA PHE A 207 14.45 -27.47 -9.74
C PHE A 207 15.76 -26.94 -10.36
N ILE A 208 16.04 -25.65 -10.27
CA ILE A 208 17.30 -25.05 -10.79
C ILE A 208 18.52 -25.67 -10.11
N THR A 209 18.48 -25.84 -8.78
CA THR A 209 19.59 -26.42 -8.02
C THR A 209 19.85 -27.87 -8.43
N ASN A 210 18.80 -28.71 -8.52
CA ASN A 210 18.93 -30.11 -8.90
C ASN A 210 19.37 -30.26 -10.36
N ALA A 211 18.74 -29.53 -11.29
CA ALA A 211 19.13 -29.55 -12.70
C ALA A 211 20.61 -29.11 -12.87
N GLY A 212 21.05 -28.12 -12.09
CA GLY A 212 22.45 -27.69 -12.13
C GLY A 212 23.43 -28.78 -11.65
N HIS A 213 23.08 -29.56 -10.63
CA HIS A 213 23.90 -30.70 -10.21
C HIS A 213 23.93 -31.82 -11.26
N GLU A 214 22.77 -32.14 -11.86
CA GLU A 214 22.66 -33.16 -12.92
C GLU A 214 23.38 -32.76 -14.21
N LEU A 215 23.51 -31.45 -14.50
CA LEU A 215 24.25 -30.95 -15.66
C LEU A 215 25.77 -30.93 -15.44
N LYS A 216 26.26 -30.85 -14.20
CA LYS A 216 27.73 -30.86 -13.92
C LYS A 216 28.42 -32.14 -14.36
N THR A 217 27.78 -33.29 -14.14
CA THR A 217 28.33 -34.59 -14.46
C THR A 217 28.58 -34.79 -15.97
N PRO A 218 27.61 -34.60 -16.87
CA PRO A 218 27.85 -34.74 -18.31
C PRO A 218 28.88 -33.72 -18.84
N ILE A 219 28.89 -32.52 -18.30
CA ILE A 219 29.88 -31.50 -18.70
C ILE A 219 31.27 -31.86 -18.27
N ALA A 220 31.45 -32.42 -17.07
CA ALA A 220 32.76 -32.94 -16.63
C ALA A 220 33.27 -34.08 -17.52
N ILE A 221 32.35 -34.97 -17.97
CA ILE A 221 32.70 -36.04 -18.91
C ILE A 221 33.13 -35.47 -20.28
N ILE A 222 32.41 -34.44 -20.78
CA ILE A 222 32.79 -33.78 -22.04
C ILE A 222 34.18 -33.13 -21.91
N SER A 223 34.47 -32.47 -20.76
CA SER A 223 35.78 -31.88 -20.48
C SER A 223 36.86 -32.92 -20.50
N ALA A 224 36.69 -34.02 -19.74
CA ALA A 224 37.65 -35.08 -19.65
C ALA A 224 37.94 -35.77 -21.02
N ASN A 225 36.89 -35.96 -21.83
CA ASN A 225 37.08 -36.51 -23.19
C ASN A 225 37.80 -35.57 -24.11
N ALA A 226 37.54 -34.24 -24.03
CA ALA A 226 38.24 -33.25 -24.83
C ALA A 226 39.74 -33.14 -24.42
N GLU A 227 40.02 -33.16 -23.10
CA GLU A 227 41.38 -33.19 -22.56
C GLU A 227 42.14 -34.46 -22.96
N ALA A 228 41.47 -35.62 -22.92
CA ALA A 228 42.06 -36.88 -23.37
C ALA A 228 42.36 -36.87 -24.87
N LEU A 229 41.51 -36.28 -25.70
CA LEU A 229 41.76 -36.08 -27.13
C LEU A 229 43.01 -35.20 -27.36
N GLU A 230 43.18 -34.11 -26.58
CA GLU A 230 44.38 -33.27 -26.68
C GLU A 230 45.68 -34.05 -26.31
N LEU A 231 45.60 -34.92 -25.30
CA LEU A 231 46.71 -35.73 -24.88
C LEU A 231 47.14 -36.78 -25.96
N ILE A 232 46.14 -37.36 -26.67
CA ILE A 232 46.38 -38.43 -27.65
C ILE A 232 46.75 -37.86 -29.02
N SER A 233 46.01 -36.81 -29.47
CA SER A 233 46.11 -36.30 -30.83
C SER A 233 46.79 -34.92 -30.95
N GLY A 234 47.22 -34.35 -29.81
CA GLY A 234 47.74 -33.01 -29.72
C GLY A 234 46.64 -31.94 -29.68
N LYS A 235 47.02 -30.72 -29.34
CA LYS A 235 46.09 -29.57 -29.29
C LYS A 235 45.54 -29.25 -30.67
N SER A 236 44.26 -29.08 -30.75
CA SER A 236 43.56 -28.65 -31.97
C SER A 236 42.62 -27.48 -31.69
N GLN A 237 42.37 -26.65 -32.70
CA GLN A 237 41.42 -25.56 -32.57
C GLN A 237 40.00 -26.05 -32.15
N TRP A 238 39.66 -27.28 -32.48
CA TRP A 238 38.36 -27.91 -32.13
C TRP A 238 38.31 -28.27 -30.64
N THR A 239 39.36 -28.88 -30.08
CA THR A 239 39.40 -29.24 -28.67
C THR A 239 39.50 -27.99 -27.80
N ASP A 240 40.27 -26.99 -28.19
CA ASP A 240 40.35 -25.68 -27.51
C ASP A 240 38.94 -25.02 -27.46
N ASN A 241 38.21 -25.02 -28.57
CA ASN A 241 36.84 -24.49 -28.61
C ASN A 241 35.88 -25.27 -27.72
N ILE A 242 35.94 -26.60 -27.71
CA ILE A 242 35.12 -27.46 -26.84
C ILE A 242 35.39 -27.12 -25.38
N LEU A 243 36.64 -27.12 -24.97
CA LEU A 243 37.04 -26.80 -23.59
C LEU A 243 36.66 -25.39 -23.18
N PHE A 244 36.74 -24.42 -24.10
CA PHE A 244 36.29 -23.07 -23.87
C PHE A 244 34.75 -23.03 -23.60
N GLN A 245 33.98 -23.73 -24.40
CA GLN A 245 32.51 -23.78 -24.21
C GLN A 245 32.14 -24.55 -22.94
N VAL A 246 32.82 -25.62 -22.62
CA VAL A 246 32.64 -26.38 -21.37
C VAL A 246 32.87 -25.48 -20.14
N LYS A 247 34.00 -24.76 -20.09
CA LYS A 247 34.30 -23.80 -19.02
C LYS A 247 33.18 -22.73 -18.92
N ARG A 248 32.73 -22.24 -20.07
CA ARG A 248 31.66 -21.24 -20.15
C ARG A 248 30.33 -21.75 -19.57
N VAL A 249 29.88 -22.96 -19.97
CA VAL A 249 28.62 -23.56 -19.46
C VAL A 249 28.74 -23.90 -17.98
N THR A 250 29.88 -24.41 -17.53
CA THR A 250 30.13 -24.71 -16.11
C THR A 250 30.00 -23.45 -15.24
N ARG A 251 30.57 -22.32 -15.70
CA ARG A 251 30.41 -21.04 -14.98
C ARG A 251 28.93 -20.64 -14.87
N LEU A 252 28.19 -20.69 -15.97
CA LEU A 252 26.76 -20.35 -16.02
C LEU A 252 25.93 -21.19 -15.04
N ILE A 253 26.16 -22.50 -15.02
CA ILE A 253 25.49 -23.41 -14.10
C ILE A 253 25.80 -23.07 -12.64
N ASN A 254 27.08 -22.78 -12.33
CA ASN A 254 27.47 -22.41 -10.97
C ASN A 254 26.82 -21.09 -10.53
N GLU A 255 26.76 -20.09 -11.40
CA GLU A 255 26.09 -18.80 -11.15
C GLU A 255 24.57 -19.01 -10.91
N LEU A 256 23.91 -19.85 -11.72
CA LEU A 256 22.48 -20.20 -11.55
C LEU A 256 22.21 -20.91 -10.22
N ILE A 257 23.03 -21.90 -9.87
CA ILE A 257 22.89 -22.64 -8.60
C ILE A 257 23.10 -21.70 -7.42
N MET A 258 24.10 -20.81 -7.49
CA MET A 258 24.39 -19.86 -6.43
C MET A 258 23.22 -18.88 -6.24
N LEU A 259 22.69 -18.34 -7.32
CA LEU A 259 21.51 -17.47 -7.30
C LEU A 259 20.28 -18.17 -6.69
N ALA A 260 20.04 -19.44 -7.03
CA ALA A 260 18.95 -20.21 -6.45
C ALA A 260 19.12 -20.40 -4.94
N LYS A 261 20.35 -20.75 -4.51
CA LYS A 261 20.68 -20.96 -3.08
C LYS A 261 20.64 -19.67 -2.26
N MET A 262 21.09 -18.53 -2.80
CA MET A 262 21.01 -17.24 -2.11
C MET A 262 19.54 -16.87 -1.79
N GLY A 263 18.61 -17.12 -2.70
CA GLY A 263 17.20 -16.83 -2.48
C GLY A 263 16.49 -17.77 -1.48
N GLU A 264 17.11 -18.86 -1.04
CA GLU A 264 16.60 -19.77 0.01
C GLU A 264 17.05 -19.37 1.41
N LYS A 265 18.23 -18.75 1.53
CA LYS A 265 18.81 -18.39 2.82
C LYS A 265 18.17 -17.14 3.41
N ASN A 266 17.88 -17.21 4.71
CA ASN A 266 17.49 -16.08 5.53
C ASN A 266 18.73 -15.46 6.19
N GLU A 267 18.63 -14.20 6.62
CA GLU A 267 19.68 -13.53 7.40
C GLU A 267 20.14 -14.34 8.63
N ARG A 268 19.27 -15.21 9.17
CA ARG A 268 19.56 -16.08 10.34
C ARG A 268 20.49 -17.25 10.01
N GLU A 269 20.67 -17.58 8.74
CA GLU A 269 21.54 -18.67 8.27
C GLU A 269 22.92 -18.16 7.82
N LEU A 270 23.15 -16.85 7.88
CA LEU A 270 24.43 -16.25 7.62
C LEU A 270 25.42 -16.56 8.75
N LYS A 271 26.61 -16.87 8.38
CA LYS A 271 27.74 -17.00 9.32
C LYS A 271 28.41 -15.64 9.44
N LYS A 272 27.75 -14.72 10.12
CA LYS A 272 28.30 -13.39 10.38
C LYS A 272 29.43 -13.51 11.40
N GLU A 273 30.58 -12.93 11.07
CA GLU A 273 31.73 -12.79 11.96
C GLU A 273 32.34 -11.40 11.80
N THR A 274 33.02 -10.93 12.83
CA THR A 274 33.81 -9.70 12.73
C THR A 274 35.02 -9.97 11.86
N MET A 275 35.12 -9.30 10.73
CA MET A 275 36.19 -9.49 9.75
C MET A 275 36.79 -8.17 9.31
N ASP A 276 38.01 -8.24 8.83
CA ASP A 276 38.71 -7.12 8.20
C ASP A 276 38.27 -6.98 6.74
N ILE A 277 37.42 -5.98 6.51
CA ILE A 277 36.85 -5.66 5.20
C ILE A 277 37.95 -5.13 4.28
N SER A 278 38.90 -4.35 4.83
CA SER A 278 40.00 -3.78 4.09
C SER A 278 40.94 -4.87 3.53
N HIS A 279 41.21 -5.87 4.34
CA HIS A 279 42.00 -7.03 3.93
C HIS A 279 41.30 -7.81 2.81
N THR A 280 40.03 -8.17 3.02
CA THR A 280 39.25 -8.91 2.03
C THR A 280 39.11 -8.17 0.70
N PHE A 281 38.83 -6.85 0.74
CA PHE A 281 38.70 -6.06 -0.47
C PHE A 281 40.05 -5.94 -1.20
N THR A 282 41.13 -5.74 -0.45
CA THR A 282 42.51 -5.68 -1.01
C THR A 282 42.89 -6.99 -1.68
N GLU A 283 42.61 -8.14 -1.05
CA GLU A 283 42.88 -9.47 -1.62
C GLU A 283 42.16 -9.65 -2.97
N VAL A 284 40.89 -9.31 -3.04
CA VAL A 284 40.11 -9.41 -4.28
C VAL A 284 40.68 -8.47 -5.34
N VAL A 285 40.95 -7.20 -5.00
CA VAL A 285 41.52 -6.21 -5.93
C VAL A 285 42.88 -6.68 -6.49
N GLN A 286 43.74 -7.21 -5.64
CA GLN A 286 45.05 -7.73 -6.06
C GLN A 286 44.92 -8.95 -6.98
N SER A 287 43.94 -9.81 -6.79
CA SER A 287 43.70 -10.96 -7.67
C SER A 287 43.34 -10.56 -9.11
N PHE A 288 42.77 -9.36 -9.31
CA PHE A 288 42.46 -8.82 -10.64
C PHE A 288 43.61 -8.02 -11.28
N ALA A 289 44.65 -7.61 -10.54
CA ALA A 289 45.75 -6.80 -11.06
C ALA A 289 46.39 -7.40 -12.32
N PRO A 290 46.73 -8.72 -12.36
CA PRO A 290 47.36 -9.31 -13.55
C PRO A 290 46.41 -9.28 -14.79
N VAL A 291 45.10 -9.41 -14.58
CA VAL A 291 44.12 -9.38 -15.68
C VAL A 291 44.01 -7.96 -16.23
N VAL A 292 43.92 -6.96 -15.36
CA VAL A 292 43.82 -5.54 -15.73
C VAL A 292 45.07 -5.07 -16.47
N GLU A 293 46.26 -5.42 -15.97
CA GLU A 293 47.54 -5.08 -16.58
C GLU A 293 47.73 -5.79 -17.94
N GLY A 294 47.35 -7.07 -18.03
CA GLY A 294 47.38 -7.84 -19.28
C GLY A 294 46.51 -7.22 -20.39
N GLU A 295 45.42 -6.55 -20.03
CA GLU A 295 44.58 -5.81 -20.97
C GLU A 295 45.01 -4.33 -21.14
N LYS A 296 46.18 -3.95 -20.67
CA LYS A 296 46.78 -2.60 -20.74
C LYS A 296 45.85 -1.51 -20.11
N LYS A 297 45.08 -1.89 -19.12
CA LYS A 297 44.26 -1.00 -18.31
C LYS A 297 44.97 -0.59 -17.02
N LYS A 298 44.54 0.50 -16.36
CA LYS A 298 45.13 0.97 -15.11
C LYS A 298 44.24 0.60 -13.93
N LEU A 299 44.84 0.10 -12.84
CA LEU A 299 44.12 -0.15 -11.58
C LEU A 299 44.59 0.86 -10.53
N VAL A 300 43.65 1.61 -9.96
CA VAL A 300 43.90 2.61 -8.90
C VAL A 300 43.10 2.18 -7.67
N THR A 301 43.75 2.18 -6.51
CA THR A 301 43.18 1.72 -5.25
C THR A 301 43.18 2.82 -4.20
N GLU A 302 42.02 3.06 -3.56
CA GLU A 302 41.84 3.97 -2.42
C GLU A 302 41.14 3.18 -1.32
N ILE A 303 41.91 2.42 -0.54
CA ILE A 303 41.37 1.51 0.47
C ILE A 303 41.71 2.04 1.86
N GLN A 304 40.73 2.39 2.63
CA GLN A 304 40.90 2.75 4.04
C GLN A 304 41.39 1.51 4.82
N PRO A 305 42.51 1.58 5.56
CA PRO A 305 43.01 0.44 6.32
C PRO A 305 42.18 0.15 7.56
N ASP A 306 42.30 -1.07 8.09
CA ASP A 306 41.77 -1.51 9.40
C ASP A 306 40.25 -1.32 9.58
N LEU A 307 39.50 -1.47 8.51
CA LEU A 307 38.04 -1.36 8.55
C LEU A 307 37.42 -2.71 8.95
N LEU A 308 36.95 -2.81 10.21
CA LEU A 308 36.31 -4.01 10.74
C LEU A 308 34.79 -3.86 10.69
N ALA A 309 34.08 -4.90 10.24
CA ALA A 309 32.63 -4.97 10.28
C ALA A 309 32.14 -6.42 10.43
N GLU A 310 30.90 -6.58 10.92
CA GLU A 310 30.22 -7.89 10.93
C GLU A 310 29.66 -8.22 9.57
N SER A 311 30.15 -9.29 8.95
CA SER A 311 29.65 -9.77 7.65
C SER A 311 29.87 -11.26 7.48
N ASP A 312 29.31 -11.86 6.43
CA ASP A 312 29.63 -13.23 5.99
C ASP A 312 30.72 -13.15 4.93
N PRO A 313 31.95 -13.68 5.21
CA PRO A 313 33.10 -13.52 4.34
C PRO A 313 32.86 -14.02 2.91
N LYS A 314 32.10 -15.12 2.80
CA LYS A 314 31.84 -15.74 1.50
C LYS A 314 31.04 -14.84 0.57
N TYR A 315 29.94 -14.25 1.09
CA TYR A 315 29.09 -13.39 0.27
C TYR A 315 29.73 -12.05 -0.03
N LEU A 316 30.49 -11.52 0.92
CA LEU A 316 31.20 -10.26 0.73
C LEU A 316 32.31 -10.40 -0.34
N TYR A 317 33.10 -11.47 -0.27
CA TYR A 317 34.13 -11.80 -1.29
C TYR A 317 33.48 -11.92 -2.67
N GLU A 318 32.36 -12.59 -2.79
CA GLU A 318 31.62 -12.76 -4.06
C GLU A 318 31.14 -11.41 -4.62
N ILE A 319 30.57 -10.53 -3.78
CA ILE A 319 30.13 -9.19 -4.20
C ILE A 319 31.33 -8.44 -4.80
N PHE A 320 32.45 -8.37 -4.10
CA PHE A 320 33.64 -7.66 -4.57
C PHE A 320 34.17 -8.24 -5.86
N THR A 321 34.22 -9.55 -5.97
CA THR A 321 34.65 -10.27 -7.18
C THR A 321 33.78 -9.93 -8.37
N ILE A 322 32.45 -9.92 -8.20
CA ILE A 322 31.50 -9.59 -9.27
C ILE A 322 31.69 -8.14 -9.74
N LEU A 323 31.85 -7.20 -8.81
CA LEU A 323 32.02 -5.78 -9.17
C LEU A 323 33.34 -5.55 -9.93
N LEU A 324 34.42 -6.20 -9.51
CA LEU A 324 35.71 -6.09 -10.18
C LEU A 324 35.76 -6.82 -11.53
N ASP A 325 35.14 -8.00 -11.64
CA ASP A 325 35.01 -8.73 -12.91
C ASP A 325 34.23 -7.90 -13.93
N ASN A 326 33.13 -7.24 -13.45
CA ASN A 326 32.37 -6.35 -14.29
C ASN A 326 33.18 -5.14 -14.77
N ALA A 327 33.90 -4.48 -13.87
CA ALA A 327 34.75 -3.35 -14.22
C ALA A 327 35.88 -3.76 -15.17
N ALA A 328 36.54 -4.91 -14.94
CA ALA A 328 37.59 -5.43 -15.83
C ALA A 328 37.07 -5.69 -17.26
N LYS A 329 35.88 -6.29 -17.39
CA LYS A 329 35.28 -6.64 -18.68
C LYS A 329 34.75 -5.43 -19.48
N TYR A 330 34.21 -4.44 -18.81
CA TYR A 330 33.50 -3.32 -19.47
C TYR A 330 34.28 -2.01 -19.48
N CYS A 331 35.44 -1.94 -18.79
CA CYS A 331 36.33 -0.79 -18.89
C CYS A 331 36.81 -0.61 -20.33
N ASP A 332 36.85 0.63 -20.79
CA ASP A 332 37.39 1.01 -22.09
C ASP A 332 38.86 0.57 -22.26
N ASP A 333 39.29 0.36 -23.51
CA ASP A 333 40.65 0.00 -23.80
C ASP A 333 41.62 1.11 -23.33
N GLY A 334 42.63 0.73 -22.54
CA GLY A 334 43.57 1.66 -21.90
C GLY A 334 42.95 2.53 -20.79
N GLY A 335 41.67 2.27 -20.42
CA GLY A 335 40.94 2.97 -19.37
C GLY A 335 41.43 2.63 -17.96
N THR A 336 40.81 3.32 -16.98
CA THR A 336 41.19 3.20 -15.57
C THR A 336 40.04 2.57 -14.77
N ILE A 337 40.39 1.56 -13.96
CA ILE A 337 39.51 0.97 -12.96
C ILE A 337 39.91 1.52 -11.60
N ARG A 338 38.93 2.02 -10.81
CA ARG A 338 39.17 2.58 -9.48
C ARG A 338 38.42 1.74 -8.46
N ALA A 339 39.12 1.24 -7.45
CA ALA A 339 38.54 0.50 -6.32
C ALA A 339 38.69 1.33 -5.05
N ARG A 340 37.56 1.73 -4.44
CA ARG A 340 37.53 2.57 -3.26
C ARG A 340 36.77 1.88 -2.12
N LEU A 341 37.33 1.96 -0.92
CA LEU A 341 36.72 1.48 0.31
C LEU A 341 36.83 2.55 1.40
N GLU A 342 35.73 2.91 2.01
CA GLU A 342 35.67 3.91 3.06
C GLU A 342 34.64 3.56 4.13
N THR A 343 34.76 4.12 5.34
CA THR A 343 33.73 4.03 6.37
C THR A 343 32.47 4.76 5.95
N HIS A 344 31.30 4.21 6.29
CA HIS A 344 30.00 4.83 6.06
C HIS A 344 29.16 4.81 7.34
N GLY A 345 28.78 6.00 7.83
CA GLY A 345 28.06 6.11 9.09
C GLY A 345 28.91 5.75 10.31
N LYS A 346 28.30 5.19 11.34
CA LYS A 346 28.98 4.89 12.62
C LYS A 346 29.66 3.52 12.67
N GLN A 347 29.14 2.53 11.94
CA GLN A 347 29.63 1.14 12.02
C GLN A 347 29.57 0.44 10.64
N GLY A 348 29.28 1.17 9.57
CA GLY A 348 29.14 0.63 8.24
C GLY A 348 30.32 0.99 7.34
N PHE A 349 30.29 0.47 6.12
CA PHE A 349 31.28 0.75 5.09
C PHE A 349 30.62 0.93 3.72
N ARG A 350 31.36 1.60 2.83
CA ARG A 350 31.02 1.73 1.42
C ARG A 350 32.19 1.24 0.59
N ALA A 351 31.94 0.26 -0.27
CA ALA A 351 32.88 -0.18 -1.29
C ALA A 351 32.36 0.23 -2.66
N GLN A 352 33.22 0.83 -3.48
CA GLN A 352 32.92 1.30 -4.82
C GLN A 352 33.94 0.80 -5.82
N VAL A 353 33.46 0.33 -6.97
CA VAL A 353 34.29 -0.03 -8.12
C VAL A 353 33.80 0.80 -9.30
N SER A 354 34.69 1.61 -9.86
CA SER A 354 34.42 2.47 -11.01
C SER A 354 35.29 2.15 -12.17
N ASN A 355 34.80 2.32 -13.39
CA ASN A 355 35.62 2.18 -14.58
C ASN A 355 35.24 3.20 -15.66
N ASP A 356 36.22 3.55 -16.49
CA ASP A 356 35.97 4.38 -17.66
C ASP A 356 35.08 3.63 -18.65
N TYR A 357 33.99 4.28 -19.09
CA TYR A 357 32.96 3.71 -19.95
C TYR A 357 32.30 4.78 -20.83
N LYS A 358 32.87 5.04 -22.01
CA LYS A 358 32.44 6.13 -22.91
C LYS A 358 31.03 5.99 -23.45
N ASN A 359 30.57 4.75 -23.64
CA ASN A 359 29.27 4.45 -24.23
C ASN A 359 28.11 4.44 -23.21
N GLY A 360 28.34 4.97 -22.00
CA GLY A 360 27.33 4.95 -20.94
C GLY A 360 26.31 6.08 -20.97
N ALA A 361 26.51 7.11 -21.79
CA ALA A 361 25.59 8.23 -21.88
C ALA A 361 24.24 7.79 -22.50
N GLY A 362 23.13 8.10 -21.81
CA GLY A 362 21.78 7.77 -22.28
C GLY A 362 21.33 6.32 -22.06
N VAL A 363 22.15 5.49 -21.38
CA VAL A 363 21.77 4.12 -21.01
C VAL A 363 20.83 4.16 -19.81
N ASP A 364 19.77 3.37 -19.83
CA ASP A 364 18.91 3.14 -18.66
C ASP A 364 19.53 2.10 -17.73
N TYR A 365 20.03 2.57 -16.60
CA TYR A 365 20.67 1.73 -15.59
C TYR A 365 19.71 1.05 -14.62
N SER A 366 18.40 1.33 -14.70
CA SER A 366 17.38 0.77 -13.78
C SER A 366 17.27 -0.75 -13.86
N HIS A 367 17.57 -1.34 -15.02
CA HIS A 367 17.47 -2.76 -15.30
C HIS A 367 18.79 -3.55 -15.11
N PHE A 368 19.90 -2.89 -14.73
CA PHE A 368 21.23 -3.54 -14.66
C PHE A 368 21.31 -4.66 -13.62
N PHE A 369 20.47 -4.64 -12.62
CA PHE A 369 20.36 -5.68 -11.59
C PHE A 369 19.31 -6.75 -11.92
N GLU A 370 18.60 -6.63 -13.05
CA GLU A 370 17.69 -7.68 -13.49
C GLU A 370 18.46 -8.89 -14.03
N ARG A 371 17.88 -10.08 -13.82
CA ARG A 371 18.48 -11.34 -14.26
C ARG A 371 18.48 -11.42 -15.79
N PHE A 372 19.61 -11.84 -16.36
CA PHE A 372 19.82 -11.98 -17.80
C PHE A 372 19.79 -10.67 -18.60
N TYR A 373 19.70 -9.53 -17.91
CA TYR A 373 19.77 -8.24 -18.57
C TYR A 373 21.19 -7.93 -19.06
N ARG A 374 21.29 -7.40 -20.28
CA ARG A 374 22.54 -6.94 -20.91
C ARG A 374 22.26 -5.63 -21.62
N GLY A 375 23.00 -4.60 -21.31
CA GLY A 375 22.85 -3.26 -21.88
C GLY A 375 23.16 -3.16 -23.41
N ASP A 376 23.89 -4.15 -23.96
CA ASP A 376 24.17 -4.25 -25.40
C ASP A 376 23.32 -5.35 -26.03
N GLU A 377 22.42 -5.00 -26.94
CA GLU A 377 21.71 -5.93 -27.83
C GLU A 377 22.63 -6.63 -28.86
N SER A 378 23.87 -6.14 -29.04
CA SER A 378 24.84 -6.80 -29.88
C SER A 378 25.34 -8.06 -29.18
N HIS A 379 24.95 -9.23 -29.67
CA HIS A 379 25.50 -10.56 -29.31
C HIS A 379 27.00 -10.69 -29.59
N ASN A 380 27.79 -9.66 -29.30
CA ASN A 380 29.22 -9.70 -29.49
C ASN A 380 29.83 -10.67 -28.48
N SER A 381 29.97 -11.92 -28.92
CA SER A 381 30.40 -13.09 -28.13
C SER A 381 31.78 -12.96 -27.52
N LYS A 382 32.53 -11.89 -27.81
CA LYS A 382 33.88 -11.66 -27.28
C LYS A 382 33.90 -11.14 -25.85
N LYS A 383 32.84 -10.41 -25.35
CA LYS A 383 32.74 -10.02 -23.94
C LYS A 383 31.80 -10.98 -23.23
N ALA A 384 32.35 -12.03 -22.63
CA ALA A 384 31.59 -13.13 -22.02
C ALA A 384 30.92 -12.71 -20.71
N GLY A 385 29.60 -12.49 -20.73
CA GLY A 385 28.75 -12.29 -19.54
C GLY A 385 27.30 -12.74 -19.82
N TYR A 386 26.67 -13.37 -18.84
CA TYR A 386 25.29 -13.90 -18.97
C TYR A 386 24.24 -12.97 -18.38
N GLY A 387 24.63 -11.79 -17.85
CA GLY A 387 23.71 -10.88 -17.17
C GLY A 387 23.22 -11.40 -15.81
N ILE A 388 24.00 -12.30 -15.19
CA ILE A 388 23.64 -12.89 -13.87
C ILE A 388 24.46 -12.24 -12.74
N GLY A 389 25.70 -11.81 -13.02
CA GLY A 389 26.62 -11.34 -11.99
C GLY A 389 26.06 -10.20 -11.14
N LEU A 390 25.60 -9.10 -11.76
CA LEU A 390 25.06 -7.96 -11.00
C LEU A 390 23.80 -8.30 -10.20
N SER A 391 22.93 -9.16 -10.72
CA SER A 391 21.76 -9.65 -9.95
C SER A 391 22.16 -10.53 -8.77
N MET A 392 23.28 -11.26 -8.87
CA MET A 392 23.86 -11.99 -7.74
C MET A 392 24.44 -11.02 -6.70
N ALA A 393 25.17 -10.00 -7.13
CA ALA A 393 25.70 -8.98 -6.22
C ALA A 393 24.58 -8.24 -5.47
N GLU A 394 23.48 -7.93 -6.15
CA GLU A 394 22.30 -7.33 -5.50
C GLU A 394 21.68 -8.27 -4.46
N GLU A 395 21.44 -9.53 -4.82
CA GLU A 395 20.84 -10.50 -3.91
C GLU A 395 21.73 -10.79 -2.69
N ALA A 396 23.05 -10.90 -2.90
CA ALA A 396 24.03 -11.07 -1.83
C ALA A 396 24.09 -9.82 -0.92
N THR A 397 24.11 -8.62 -1.50
CA THR A 397 24.09 -7.37 -0.75
C THR A 397 22.81 -7.25 0.08
N ARG A 398 21.65 -7.58 -0.50
CA ARG A 398 20.36 -7.60 0.20
C ARG A 398 20.34 -8.63 1.34
N LEU A 399 20.92 -9.80 1.13
CA LEU A 399 21.01 -10.86 2.15
C LEU A 399 21.86 -10.40 3.34
N LEU A 400 22.95 -9.66 3.10
CA LEU A 400 23.79 -9.07 4.14
C LEU A 400 23.19 -7.82 4.81
N GLY A 401 22.05 -7.30 4.31
CA GLY A 401 21.35 -6.13 4.86
C GLY A 401 21.84 -4.79 4.27
N GLY A 402 22.64 -4.82 3.21
CA GLY A 402 23.17 -3.65 2.54
C GLY A 402 22.34 -3.19 1.33
N LYS A 403 22.86 -2.19 0.63
CA LYS A 403 22.28 -1.61 -0.58
C LYS A 403 23.33 -1.49 -1.68
N ILE A 404 22.99 -1.92 -2.91
CA ILE A 404 23.82 -1.74 -4.11
C ILE A 404 23.23 -0.63 -4.98
N GLN A 405 24.09 0.13 -5.65
CA GLN A 405 23.71 1.24 -6.52
C GLN A 405 24.65 1.30 -7.72
N VAL A 406 24.15 1.85 -8.82
CA VAL A 406 24.94 2.18 -10.02
C VAL A 406 24.75 3.66 -10.33
N GLU A 407 25.85 4.33 -10.70
CA GLU A 407 25.86 5.73 -11.11
C GLU A 407 26.75 5.88 -12.35
N TYR A 408 26.31 6.69 -13.29
CA TYR A 408 27.12 7.08 -14.45
C TYR A 408 27.30 8.58 -14.47
N LYS A 409 28.56 9.00 -14.53
CA LYS A 409 28.90 10.43 -14.58
C LYS A 409 30.21 10.65 -15.36
N ASP A 410 30.22 11.61 -16.26
CA ASP A 410 31.39 12.09 -16.98
C ASP A 410 32.24 10.98 -17.63
N GLY A 411 31.60 9.98 -18.24
CA GLY A 411 32.29 8.87 -18.90
C GLY A 411 32.76 7.76 -17.95
N VAL A 412 32.35 7.79 -16.69
CA VAL A 412 32.71 6.80 -15.66
C VAL A 412 31.44 6.14 -15.14
N ILE A 413 31.41 4.82 -15.13
CA ILE A 413 30.38 4.04 -14.44
C ILE A 413 30.91 3.59 -13.08
N THR A 414 30.07 3.72 -12.04
CA THR A 414 30.41 3.36 -10.66
C THR A 414 29.37 2.42 -10.10
N PHE A 415 29.79 1.27 -9.63
CA PHE A 415 28.98 0.36 -8.82
C PHE A 415 29.41 0.47 -7.37
N GLY A 416 28.46 0.72 -6.47
CA GLY A 416 28.74 0.89 -5.05
C GLY A 416 27.84 0.02 -4.19
N VAL A 417 28.43 -0.59 -3.14
CA VAL A 417 27.69 -1.28 -2.07
C VAL A 417 27.89 -0.56 -0.76
N THR A 418 26.83 -0.50 0.02
CA THR A 418 26.82 0.19 1.33
C THR A 418 26.17 -0.71 2.38
N PHE A 419 26.82 -0.85 3.51
CA PHE A 419 26.40 -1.66 4.64
C PHE A 419 26.35 -0.84 5.92
#